data_d339ca608125fa59c9a89f7c1231281a
#
_entry.id   d339ca608125fa59c9a89f7c1231281a
#
_cell.length_a   1.000
_cell.length_b   1.000
_cell.length_c   1.000
_cell.angle_alpha   90.00
_cell.angle_beta   90.00
_cell.angle_gamma   90.00
#
_symmetry.space_group_name_H-M   'P 1'
#
loop_
_entity.id
_entity.type
_entity.pdbx_description
1 polymer ?
#
loop_
_entity_poly.entity_id
_entity_poly.type
_entity_poly.pdbx_seq_one_letter_code
_entity_poly.pdbx_strand_id
1 'polypeptide(L)'
;MKNKKIYCFLKNLCLFSVLFVLVSCDDLESVVLDESTSVEKGEGGLYILCDGNYTLNNSTLALYNFTNGTLNIDYFQTNNSRKLGDTGNDLQRYGSKIYVVVNGSSQIEVLNAGTGVSVRQISLFDGSKGRQPRFITFWEGKAYICSFDGTVARIDTATLDVEAYVKVGRNPDGIAVSHGKLYVSNSGGLDYASSLGYDNTVSVIDLSTFSEKKRITVGLNPGKIKADIYGYVYVASRGDYQSTNGVWQCIDANTDEVVATYDLSVTNFDFYGNLAYLYSYDNTKKESWIKVFNLKSGEVVQDSFIKDGTEIMTPYGINVNPDNGDVYITDAGNYVSMGDVYCFSQDGLLKYKIANVGISPNSVLYVKDLAGKATDNVDSTVLDAKYLYHVLAYTPAPGQFVGMYPVYTDGATVESMRAMAEKQLKGKTGGLVSLGRYGGSLTFAFKNAVQNVANSNDFKIYGNAFTNASEPGIVEVSVDGDIWYELAGSEYYKTSTTKHYRICYYRPSFLADSVSYRDNQGRFGFVNAFYPAWQGDSVVWTGTLLAPTATQNATGYWELHGLDWGYVDNLSEKFDSSGFDIDWAVDGDGCPIHLDSINFIRVYTGVNQNAGKIGELSTEITGAENLHP
;
A
#
# COMPACT_ATOMS: atom_id res chain seq x y z
N MET A 1 -1.57 16.99 -74.89
CA MET A 1 -1.99 17.87 -73.80
C MET A 1 -2.46 17.06 -72.60
N LYS A 2 -1.59 16.34 -71.93
CA LYS A 2 -1.90 15.55 -70.71
C LYS A 2 -0.71 15.36 -69.77
N ASN A 3 0.22 16.31 -69.69
CA ASN A 3 1.37 16.17 -68.78
C ASN A 3 1.82 17.46 -68.06
N LYS A 4 0.89 18.37 -67.81
CA LYS A 4 1.20 19.62 -67.06
C LYS A 4 0.43 19.83 -65.75
N LYS A 5 -0.37 18.85 -65.30
CA LYS A 5 -1.14 18.97 -64.03
C LYS A 5 -0.58 18.13 -62.85
N ILE A 6 0.44 17.32 -63.08
CA ILE A 6 1.03 16.48 -62.00
C ILE A 6 2.18 17.17 -61.30
N TYR A 7 2.82 18.16 -61.93
CA TYR A 7 4.00 18.87 -61.31
C TYR A 7 3.64 19.99 -60.33
N CYS A 8 2.38 20.40 -60.27
CA CYS A 8 1.97 21.44 -59.30
C CYS A 8 1.46 20.86 -57.96
N PHE A 9 1.18 19.54 -57.90
CA PHE A 9 0.70 18.90 -56.68
C PHE A 9 1.84 18.39 -55.76
N LEU A 10 3.02 18.15 -56.35
CA LEU A 10 4.18 17.71 -55.61
C LEU A 10 5.04 18.84 -55.00
N LYS A 11 4.82 20.09 -55.41
CA LYS A 11 5.55 21.25 -54.83
C LYS A 11 4.89 21.80 -53.56
N ASN A 12 3.60 21.53 -53.33
CA ASN A 12 2.92 21.92 -52.09
C ASN A 12 2.90 20.84 -51.00
N LEU A 13 3.41 19.63 -51.28
CA LEU A 13 3.52 18.54 -50.28
C LEU A 13 4.87 18.53 -49.57
N CYS A 14 5.88 19.22 -50.13
CA CYS A 14 7.22 19.33 -49.49
C CYS A 14 7.39 20.56 -48.57
N LEU A 15 6.38 21.48 -48.50
CA LEU A 15 6.45 22.63 -47.60
C LEU A 15 5.66 22.46 -46.30
N PHE A 16 4.98 21.32 -46.10
CA PHE A 16 4.23 20.99 -44.87
C PHE A 16 4.94 19.93 -44.00
N SER A 17 6.07 19.39 -44.44
CA SER A 17 6.82 18.34 -43.71
C SER A 17 8.08 18.83 -42.98
N VAL A 18 8.32 20.15 -42.88
CA VAL A 18 9.49 20.73 -42.20
C VAL A 18 9.10 21.55 -40.96
N LEU A 19 7.83 21.57 -40.58
CA LEU A 19 7.38 22.31 -39.36
C LEU A 19 6.88 21.38 -38.22
N PHE A 20 7.31 20.09 -38.23
CA PHE A 20 6.91 19.13 -37.17
C PHE A 20 8.10 18.42 -36.51
N VAL A 21 9.28 19.00 -36.52
CA VAL A 21 10.43 18.47 -35.79
C VAL A 21 11.15 19.64 -35.12
N LEU A 22 10.57 20.23 -34.09
CA LEU A 22 11.22 20.96 -33.00
C LEU A 22 10.19 21.32 -31.92
N VAL A 23 9.52 20.31 -31.36
CA VAL A 23 9.01 20.35 -29.98
C VAL A 23 9.26 18.95 -29.43
N SER A 24 10.49 18.74 -29.06
CA SER A 24 10.92 17.61 -28.23
C SER A 24 11.59 18.19 -27.01
N CYS A 25 11.15 17.77 -25.90
CA CYS A 25 11.76 17.95 -24.58
C CYS A 25 11.90 19.40 -24.13
N ASP A 26 11.01 19.78 -23.26
CA ASP A 26 11.43 20.28 -21.96
C ASP A 26 10.21 20.43 -21.07
N ASP A 27 10.47 20.08 -19.83
CA ASP A 27 9.70 20.46 -18.65
C ASP A 27 8.35 19.80 -18.45
N LEU A 28 8.34 18.90 -17.49
CA LEU A 28 7.25 18.78 -16.53
C LEU A 28 7.00 20.20 -15.97
N GLU A 29 6.24 20.99 -16.72
CA GLU A 29 5.74 22.25 -16.19
C GLU A 29 4.98 21.96 -14.91
N SER A 30 5.48 22.50 -13.81
CA SER A 30 4.69 22.71 -12.62
C SER A 30 3.32 23.26 -13.04
N VAL A 31 2.26 22.55 -12.68
CA VAL A 31 0.89 22.99 -12.91
C VAL A 31 0.78 24.41 -12.37
N VAL A 32 0.66 25.38 -13.26
CA VAL A 32 0.39 26.77 -12.88
C VAL A 32 -1.02 26.77 -12.31
N LEU A 33 -1.13 26.97 -11.00
CA LEU A 33 -2.39 27.22 -10.33
C LEU A 33 -3.03 28.47 -10.96
N ASP A 34 -4.32 28.40 -11.29
CA ASP A 34 -5.09 29.54 -11.77
C ASP A 34 -4.91 30.71 -10.77
N GLU A 35 -4.45 31.87 -11.23
CA GLU A 35 -4.04 33.01 -10.41
C GLU A 35 -5.16 33.58 -9.51
N SER A 36 -6.39 33.09 -9.60
CA SER A 36 -7.52 33.61 -8.85
C SER A 36 -7.65 33.09 -7.39
N THR A 37 -6.89 32.05 -7.00
CA THR A 37 -6.92 31.53 -5.62
C THR A 37 -5.56 30.97 -5.21
N SER A 38 -4.60 31.86 -4.96
CA SER A 38 -3.29 31.44 -4.41
C SER A 38 -3.48 30.88 -3.00
N VAL A 39 -3.11 29.60 -2.82
CA VAL A 39 -3.05 29.00 -1.48
C VAL A 39 -2.02 29.75 -0.65
N GLU A 40 -2.43 30.32 0.48
CA GLU A 40 -1.51 31.00 1.38
C GLU A 40 -0.44 30.04 1.89
N LYS A 41 0.82 30.47 1.88
CA LYS A 41 1.91 29.70 2.50
C LYS A 41 1.67 29.58 3.99
N GLY A 42 1.83 28.38 4.51
CA GLY A 42 1.59 28.06 5.91
C GLY A 42 2.51 26.93 6.39
N GLU A 43 2.25 26.45 7.57
CA GLU A 43 2.92 25.26 8.12
C GLU A 43 2.16 23.99 7.72
N GLY A 44 2.87 22.87 7.63
CA GLY A 44 2.28 21.56 7.43
C GLY A 44 1.90 21.23 6.01
N GLY A 45 1.00 20.27 5.85
CA GLY A 45 0.49 19.80 4.57
C GLY A 45 -0.85 19.11 4.65
N LEU A 46 -1.43 18.90 3.49
CA LEU A 46 -2.70 18.22 3.31
C LEU A 46 -2.46 16.91 2.57
N TYR A 47 -2.62 15.79 3.26
CA TYR A 47 -2.70 14.48 2.62
C TYR A 47 -4.08 14.33 1.98
N ILE A 48 -4.11 13.82 0.75
CA ILE A 48 -5.33 13.66 -0.05
C ILE A 48 -5.34 12.23 -0.57
N LEU A 49 -6.30 11.43 -0.10
CA LEU A 49 -6.53 10.08 -0.58
C LEU A 49 -7.46 10.11 -1.78
N CYS A 50 -7.03 9.43 -2.85
CA CYS A 50 -7.82 9.25 -4.06
C CYS A 50 -8.11 7.76 -4.26
N ASP A 51 -9.40 7.40 -4.43
CA ASP A 51 -9.83 6.01 -4.64
C ASP A 51 -9.11 5.36 -5.83
N GLY A 52 -8.89 6.13 -6.90
CA GLY A 52 -8.60 5.56 -8.20
C GLY A 52 -9.84 4.91 -8.81
N ASN A 53 -9.62 3.97 -9.71
CA ASN A 53 -10.68 3.18 -10.33
C ASN A 53 -10.58 1.73 -9.88
N TYR A 54 -11.68 1.15 -9.43
CA TYR A 54 -11.75 -0.23 -8.96
C TYR A 54 -11.17 -1.21 -10.00
N THR A 55 -10.36 -2.15 -9.58
CA THR A 55 -9.57 -3.14 -10.36
C THR A 55 -8.38 -2.59 -11.15
N LEU A 56 -8.13 -1.28 -11.16
CA LEU A 56 -7.01 -0.70 -11.92
C LEU A 56 -5.73 -0.52 -11.09
N ASN A 57 -5.76 -0.78 -9.78
CA ASN A 57 -4.61 -0.64 -8.88
C ASN A 57 -3.93 0.73 -9.01
N ASN A 58 -4.72 1.80 -9.06
CA ASN A 58 -4.28 3.18 -9.30
C ASN A 58 -4.77 4.18 -8.24
N SER A 59 -5.08 3.70 -7.04
CA SER A 59 -5.28 4.58 -5.88
C SER A 59 -4.00 5.32 -5.55
N THR A 60 -4.11 6.61 -5.21
CA THR A 60 -2.96 7.46 -4.85
C THR A 60 -3.18 8.17 -3.52
N LEU A 61 -2.10 8.48 -2.85
CA LEU A 61 -2.07 9.40 -1.73
C LEU A 61 -1.22 10.60 -2.12
N ALA A 62 -1.88 11.71 -2.40
CA ALA A 62 -1.22 12.97 -2.72
C ALA A 62 -0.87 13.76 -1.45
N LEU A 63 0.09 14.68 -1.58
CA LEU A 63 0.43 15.65 -0.54
C LEU A 63 0.57 17.05 -1.13
N TYR A 64 -0.22 17.99 -0.62
CA TYR A 64 0.02 19.41 -0.81
C TYR A 64 0.80 19.96 0.38
N ASN A 65 1.98 20.53 0.12
CA ASN A 65 2.84 21.11 1.16
C ASN A 65 2.64 22.63 1.21
N PHE A 66 2.07 23.13 2.31
CA PHE A 66 1.78 24.56 2.47
C PHE A 66 3.03 25.43 2.62
N THR A 67 4.16 24.86 3.08
CA THR A 67 5.39 25.64 3.30
C THR A 67 6.00 26.12 1.98
N ASN A 68 5.98 25.28 0.96
CA ASN A 68 6.56 25.57 -0.34
C ASN A 68 5.54 25.72 -1.49
N GLY A 69 4.26 25.41 -1.24
CA GLY A 69 3.19 25.50 -2.21
C GLY A 69 3.22 24.40 -3.29
N THR A 70 3.79 23.23 -3.00
CA THR A 70 3.92 22.15 -3.99
C THR A 70 2.92 21.05 -3.77
N LEU A 71 2.35 20.53 -4.85
CA LEU A 71 1.53 19.33 -4.89
C LEU A 71 2.33 18.16 -5.46
N ASN A 72 2.40 17.05 -4.71
CA ASN A 72 2.85 15.76 -5.22
C ASN A 72 1.63 14.84 -5.29
N ILE A 73 1.17 14.51 -6.50
CA ILE A 73 -0.06 13.75 -6.75
C ILE A 73 0.05 12.26 -6.40
N ASP A 74 1.25 11.73 -6.29
CA ASP A 74 1.49 10.36 -5.80
C ASP A 74 2.66 10.35 -4.82
N TYR A 75 2.44 11.05 -3.71
CA TYR A 75 3.42 11.19 -2.64
C TYR A 75 3.76 9.84 -1.99
N PHE A 76 2.77 8.92 -1.92
CA PHE A 76 3.02 7.59 -1.41
C PHE A 76 4.05 6.85 -2.28
N GLN A 77 3.84 6.77 -3.59
CA GLN A 77 4.75 6.06 -4.49
C GLN A 77 6.14 6.72 -4.52
N THR A 78 6.18 8.06 -4.47
CA THR A 78 7.44 8.82 -4.43
C THR A 78 8.30 8.42 -3.22
N ASN A 79 7.69 8.23 -2.04
CA ASN A 79 8.44 7.92 -0.81
C ASN A 79 8.65 6.43 -0.56
N ASN A 80 7.84 5.57 -1.18
CA ASN A 80 7.82 4.14 -0.88
C ASN A 80 8.18 3.25 -2.08
N SER A 81 8.40 3.83 -3.27
CA SER A 81 8.82 3.14 -4.51
C SER A 81 7.88 2.00 -4.93
N ARG A 82 6.63 2.04 -4.51
CA ARG A 82 5.56 1.09 -4.86
C ARG A 82 4.21 1.79 -4.86
N LYS A 83 3.23 1.21 -5.55
CA LYS A 83 1.86 1.71 -5.57
C LYS A 83 1.18 1.53 -4.21
N LEU A 84 0.21 2.40 -3.91
CA LEU A 84 -0.62 2.30 -2.70
C LEU A 84 -1.54 1.07 -2.74
N GLY A 85 -2.11 0.77 -3.90
CA GLY A 85 -3.03 -0.34 -4.07
C GLY A 85 -4.28 0.02 -4.86
N ASP A 86 -5.31 -0.80 -4.70
CA ASP A 86 -6.61 -0.68 -5.35
C ASP A 86 -7.66 -0.15 -4.37
N THR A 87 -8.28 0.97 -4.71
CA THR A 87 -9.39 1.59 -3.98
C THR A 87 -9.04 2.01 -2.54
N GLY A 88 -8.37 3.15 -2.41
CA GLY A 88 -8.14 3.80 -1.11
C GLY A 88 -9.44 4.36 -0.55
N ASN A 89 -9.89 3.90 0.62
CA ASN A 89 -11.23 4.13 1.10
C ASN A 89 -11.32 5.08 2.30
N ASP A 90 -10.39 5.05 3.22
CA ASP A 90 -10.38 5.92 4.40
C ASP A 90 -8.96 6.32 4.78
N LEU A 91 -8.81 7.50 5.37
CA LEU A 91 -7.56 8.13 5.74
C LEU A 91 -7.71 8.73 7.14
N GLN A 92 -7.01 8.19 8.12
CA GLN A 92 -7.09 8.64 9.51
C GLN A 92 -5.70 8.75 10.13
N ARG A 93 -5.55 9.68 11.07
CA ARG A 93 -4.33 9.82 11.88
C ARG A 93 -4.58 9.32 13.30
N TYR A 94 -3.61 8.57 13.84
CA TYR A 94 -3.54 8.25 15.27
C TYR A 94 -2.10 8.38 15.74
N GLY A 95 -1.87 9.32 16.66
CA GLY A 95 -0.52 9.69 17.10
C GLY A 95 0.36 10.17 15.93
N SER A 96 1.55 9.60 15.81
CA SER A 96 2.52 9.89 14.74
C SER A 96 2.24 9.14 13.44
N LYS A 97 1.21 8.29 13.39
CA LYS A 97 0.92 7.42 12.25
C LYS A 97 -0.32 7.86 11.49
N ILE A 98 -0.27 7.70 10.18
CA ILE A 98 -1.42 7.79 9.28
C ILE A 98 -1.77 6.37 8.86
N TYR A 99 -3.05 6.03 8.91
CA TYR A 99 -3.60 4.75 8.48
C TYR A 99 -4.44 4.97 7.23
N VAL A 100 -4.08 4.30 6.16
CA VAL A 100 -4.80 4.31 4.89
C VAL A 100 -5.48 2.96 4.70
N VAL A 101 -6.80 2.97 4.63
CA VAL A 101 -7.59 1.77 4.34
C VAL A 101 -7.65 1.57 2.84
N VAL A 102 -7.15 0.44 2.34
CA VAL A 102 -7.12 0.12 0.90
C VAL A 102 -8.02 -1.08 0.64
N ASN A 103 -9.24 -0.79 0.20
CA ASN A 103 -10.35 -1.76 0.12
C ASN A 103 -10.08 -2.90 -0.87
N GLY A 104 -9.84 -2.58 -2.14
CA GLY A 104 -9.65 -3.58 -3.19
C GLY A 104 -8.41 -4.46 -2.96
N SER A 105 -7.34 -3.90 -2.41
CA SER A 105 -6.14 -4.65 -2.02
C SER A 105 -6.28 -5.38 -0.68
N SER A 106 -7.37 -5.19 0.04
CA SER A 106 -7.62 -5.80 1.36
C SER A 106 -6.49 -5.59 2.37
N GLN A 107 -6.04 -4.34 2.52
CA GLN A 107 -4.92 -3.99 3.39
C GLN A 107 -5.14 -2.65 4.11
N ILE A 108 -4.38 -2.46 5.17
CA ILE A 108 -4.18 -1.16 5.82
C ILE A 108 -2.72 -0.76 5.60
N GLU A 109 -2.49 0.39 5.01
CA GLU A 109 -1.16 0.98 4.91
C GLU A 109 -0.94 1.92 6.09
N VAL A 110 0.12 1.71 6.86
CA VAL A 110 0.47 2.55 8.01
C VAL A 110 1.70 3.35 7.67
N LEU A 111 1.61 4.67 7.75
CA LEU A 111 2.66 5.62 7.37
C LEU A 111 3.12 6.44 8.57
N ASN A 112 4.35 6.90 8.56
CA ASN A 112 4.79 8.00 9.41
C ASN A 112 4.14 9.30 8.93
N ALA A 113 3.42 10.00 9.81
CA ALA A 113 2.62 11.16 9.45
C ALA A 113 3.45 12.35 8.93
N GLY A 114 4.68 12.53 9.42
CA GLY A 114 5.56 13.62 9.00
C GLY A 114 6.24 13.38 7.65
N THR A 115 6.56 12.12 7.34
CA THR A 115 7.39 11.77 6.17
C THR A 115 6.63 11.04 5.06
N GLY A 116 5.43 10.48 5.33
CA GLY A 116 4.70 9.63 4.38
C GLY A 116 5.39 8.29 4.08
N VAL A 117 6.46 7.97 4.83
CA VAL A 117 7.16 6.68 4.67
C VAL A 117 6.33 5.58 5.31
N SER A 118 6.19 4.46 4.60
CA SER A 118 5.48 3.27 5.09
C SER A 118 6.20 2.68 6.30
N VAL A 119 5.45 2.52 7.39
CA VAL A 119 5.89 1.84 8.61
C VAL A 119 5.52 0.36 8.53
N ARG A 120 4.29 0.07 8.07
CA ARG A 120 3.77 -1.30 7.93
C ARG A 120 2.63 -1.37 6.93
N GLN A 121 2.59 -2.43 6.15
CA GLN A 121 1.42 -2.85 5.41
C GLN A 121 0.77 -4.03 6.15
N ILE A 122 -0.48 -3.88 6.57
CA ILE A 122 -1.23 -4.91 7.30
C ILE A 122 -2.22 -5.54 6.36
N SER A 123 -2.05 -6.82 6.07
CA SER A 123 -2.90 -7.59 5.18
C SER A 123 -4.15 -8.09 5.91
N LEU A 124 -5.33 -7.90 5.33
CA LEU A 124 -6.61 -8.32 5.90
C LEU A 124 -7.28 -9.37 4.99
N PHE A 125 -6.93 -10.63 5.22
CA PHE A 125 -7.46 -11.76 4.46
C PHE A 125 -8.01 -12.86 5.37
N ASP A 126 -8.88 -13.72 4.81
CA ASP A 126 -9.34 -14.99 5.39
C ASP A 126 -8.95 -16.09 4.42
N GLY A 127 -7.85 -16.77 4.70
CA GLY A 127 -7.19 -17.60 3.71
C GLY A 127 -6.79 -16.78 2.47
N SER A 128 -7.25 -17.16 1.29
CA SER A 128 -7.04 -16.43 0.03
C SER A 128 -8.08 -15.35 -0.26
N LYS A 129 -9.12 -15.20 0.59
CA LYS A 129 -10.21 -14.26 0.36
C LYS A 129 -9.92 -12.92 1.06
N GLY A 130 -9.84 -11.83 0.30
CA GLY A 130 -9.75 -10.49 0.86
C GLY A 130 -10.99 -10.10 1.67
N ARG A 131 -10.80 -9.47 2.85
CA ARG A 131 -11.89 -9.02 3.73
C ARG A 131 -12.53 -7.72 3.27
N GLN A 132 -11.87 -6.98 2.37
CA GLN A 132 -12.34 -5.70 1.82
C GLN A 132 -12.62 -4.66 2.92
N PRO A 133 -11.59 -4.16 3.63
CA PRO A 133 -11.73 -3.16 4.70
C PRO A 133 -12.33 -1.86 4.17
N ARG A 134 -13.14 -1.20 5.00
CA ARG A 134 -13.87 0.01 4.62
C ARG A 134 -13.44 1.24 5.41
N PHE A 135 -13.67 1.29 6.70
CA PHE A 135 -13.39 2.42 7.56
C PHE A 135 -12.67 1.99 8.83
N ILE A 136 -11.90 2.92 9.38
CA ILE A 136 -11.09 2.73 10.59
C ILE A 136 -11.48 3.75 11.66
N THR A 137 -11.43 3.33 12.92
CA THR A 137 -11.54 4.21 14.09
C THR A 137 -10.58 3.73 15.18
N PHE A 138 -10.35 4.58 16.22
CA PHE A 138 -9.36 4.30 17.25
C PHE A 138 -9.93 4.46 18.64
N TRP A 139 -9.49 3.60 19.56
CA TRP A 139 -9.81 3.69 20.98
C TRP A 139 -8.71 3.05 21.83
N GLU A 140 -8.18 3.78 22.81
CA GLU A 140 -7.22 3.29 23.81
C GLU A 140 -6.06 2.45 23.24
N GLY A 141 -5.34 3.01 22.25
CA GLY A 141 -4.19 2.35 21.64
C GLY A 141 -4.53 1.23 20.66
N LYS A 142 -5.79 1.03 20.30
CA LYS A 142 -6.24 0.05 19.33
C LYS A 142 -6.90 0.74 18.13
N ALA A 143 -6.69 0.17 16.95
CA ALA A 143 -7.41 0.50 15.73
C ALA A 143 -8.47 -0.57 15.43
N TYR A 144 -9.63 -0.14 14.98
CA TYR A 144 -10.76 -1.00 14.66
C TYR A 144 -11.20 -0.75 13.23
N ILE A 145 -11.25 -1.79 12.43
CA ILE A 145 -11.50 -1.70 10.99
C ILE A 145 -12.70 -2.57 10.63
N CYS A 146 -13.77 -1.99 10.10
CA CYS A 146 -14.89 -2.74 9.54
C CYS A 146 -14.56 -3.17 8.11
N SER A 147 -15.04 -4.36 7.72
CA SER A 147 -14.77 -4.97 6.41
C SER A 147 -16.04 -5.56 5.81
N PHE A 148 -16.17 -5.51 4.48
CA PHE A 148 -17.34 -6.03 3.75
C PHE A 148 -17.60 -7.52 3.93
N ASP A 149 -16.62 -8.30 4.44
CA ASP A 149 -16.81 -9.72 4.76
C ASP A 149 -17.67 -9.97 6.02
N GLY A 150 -18.16 -8.92 6.68
CA GLY A 150 -18.97 -9.02 7.89
C GLY A 150 -18.16 -9.08 9.17
N THR A 151 -16.93 -8.57 9.18
CA THR A 151 -16.07 -8.57 10.36
C THR A 151 -15.57 -7.17 10.73
N VAL A 152 -15.16 -7.03 11.99
CA VAL A 152 -14.33 -5.92 12.47
C VAL A 152 -13.02 -6.50 13.00
N ALA A 153 -11.90 -6.02 12.48
CA ALA A 153 -10.56 -6.32 12.98
C ALA A 153 -10.19 -5.39 14.13
N ARG A 154 -9.49 -5.90 15.16
CA ARG A 154 -8.78 -5.10 16.17
C ARG A 154 -7.29 -5.22 15.96
N ILE A 155 -6.61 -4.09 15.84
CA ILE A 155 -5.18 -3.97 15.62
C ILE A 155 -4.56 -3.18 16.77
N ASP A 156 -3.46 -3.66 17.33
CA ASP A 156 -2.65 -2.89 18.28
C ASP A 156 -1.89 -1.77 17.54
N THR A 157 -2.00 -0.51 18.00
CA THR A 157 -1.38 0.63 17.30
C THR A 157 0.12 0.76 17.57
N ALA A 158 0.66 0.07 18.58
CA ALA A 158 2.09 0.05 18.87
C ALA A 158 2.79 -1.04 18.06
N THR A 159 2.32 -2.29 18.12
CA THR A 159 2.92 -3.43 17.41
C THR A 159 2.45 -3.56 15.96
N LEU A 160 1.30 -2.96 15.62
CA LEU A 160 0.63 -3.03 14.32
C LEU A 160 0.18 -4.46 13.93
N ASP A 161 -0.04 -5.32 14.92
CA ASP A 161 -0.52 -6.69 14.71
C ASP A 161 -2.04 -6.77 14.85
N VAL A 162 -2.65 -7.66 14.05
CA VAL A 162 -4.08 -7.97 14.18
C VAL A 162 -4.28 -8.91 15.36
N GLU A 163 -4.95 -8.43 16.40
CA GLU A 163 -5.17 -9.20 17.63
C GLU A 163 -6.41 -10.12 17.57
N ALA A 164 -7.47 -9.65 16.92
CA ALA A 164 -8.75 -10.36 16.92
C ALA A 164 -9.69 -9.86 15.82
N TYR A 165 -10.68 -10.68 15.54
CA TYR A 165 -11.83 -10.36 14.69
C TYR A 165 -13.13 -10.62 15.43
N VAL A 166 -14.14 -9.76 15.23
CA VAL A 166 -15.51 -9.99 15.66
C VAL A 166 -16.46 -9.94 14.46
N LYS A 167 -17.44 -10.86 14.41
CA LYS A 167 -18.48 -10.87 13.38
C LYS A 167 -19.56 -9.85 13.72
N VAL A 168 -20.08 -9.18 12.68
CA VAL A 168 -21.17 -8.20 12.73
C VAL A 168 -22.21 -8.50 11.65
N GLY A 169 -23.00 -7.51 11.23
CA GLY A 169 -23.98 -7.68 10.15
C GLY A 169 -23.35 -7.77 8.77
N ARG A 170 -24.19 -7.66 7.74
CA ARG A 170 -23.78 -7.84 6.34
C ARG A 170 -23.14 -6.58 5.77
N ASN A 171 -22.02 -6.73 5.08
CA ASN A 171 -21.27 -5.69 4.39
C ASN A 171 -21.13 -4.40 5.23
N PRO A 172 -20.39 -4.44 6.35
CA PRO A 172 -20.13 -3.26 7.17
C PRO A 172 -19.52 -2.13 6.35
N ASP A 173 -20.11 -0.92 6.43
CA ASP A 173 -19.75 0.24 5.58
C ASP A 173 -19.52 1.54 6.37
N GLY A 174 -19.27 1.43 7.65
CA GLY A 174 -18.91 2.55 8.53
C GLY A 174 -18.68 2.07 9.95
N ILE A 175 -17.83 2.77 10.69
CA ILE A 175 -17.47 2.44 12.07
C ILE A 175 -17.24 3.72 12.88
N ALA A 176 -17.78 3.77 14.07
CA ALA A 176 -17.56 4.87 15.03
C ALA A 176 -17.38 4.31 16.44
N VAL A 177 -16.73 5.07 17.31
CA VAL A 177 -16.53 4.70 18.72
C VAL A 177 -17.18 5.74 19.63
N SER A 178 -17.90 5.27 20.64
CA SER A 178 -18.46 6.12 21.71
C SER A 178 -18.63 5.29 22.99
N HIS A 179 -18.28 5.87 24.15
CA HIS A 179 -18.49 5.25 25.47
C HIS A 179 -17.99 3.79 25.61
N GLY A 180 -16.78 3.49 25.04
CA GLY A 180 -16.19 2.15 25.10
C GLY A 180 -16.94 1.10 24.24
N LYS A 181 -17.72 1.54 23.28
CA LYS A 181 -18.44 0.70 22.32
C LYS A 181 -18.12 1.12 20.89
N LEU A 182 -18.12 0.14 19.96
CA LEU A 182 -18.13 0.41 18.53
C LEU A 182 -19.55 0.33 17.99
N TYR A 183 -19.85 1.22 17.07
CA TYR A 183 -21.08 1.25 16.29
C TYR A 183 -20.70 1.01 14.84
N VAL A 184 -21.19 -0.08 14.25
CA VAL A 184 -20.83 -0.51 12.90
C VAL A 184 -22.07 -0.57 12.03
N SER A 185 -22.16 0.28 11.02
CA SER A 185 -23.28 0.29 10.08
C SER A 185 -23.16 -0.90 9.10
N ASN A 186 -24.22 -1.70 8.99
CA ASN A 186 -24.29 -2.86 8.11
C ASN A 186 -25.14 -2.49 6.88
N SER A 187 -24.51 -2.29 5.73
CA SER A 187 -25.20 -1.76 4.55
C SER A 187 -25.94 -2.85 3.76
N GLY A 188 -25.43 -4.09 3.76
CA GLY A 188 -25.89 -5.12 2.82
C GLY A 188 -25.61 -4.75 1.36
N GLY A 189 -24.70 -3.78 1.12
CA GLY A 189 -24.52 -3.16 -0.20
C GLY A 189 -24.06 -4.11 -1.30
N LEU A 190 -23.36 -5.20 -0.99
CA LEU A 190 -22.98 -6.23 -1.96
C LEU A 190 -24.11 -7.23 -2.24
N ASP A 191 -25.16 -7.26 -1.40
CA ASP A 191 -26.29 -8.18 -1.51
C ASP A 191 -27.53 -7.53 -2.18
N TYR A 192 -27.45 -6.27 -2.62
CA TYR A 192 -28.59 -5.47 -3.10
C TYR A 192 -29.40 -6.15 -4.22
N ALA A 193 -28.73 -6.91 -5.09
CA ALA A 193 -29.34 -7.63 -6.20
C ALA A 193 -29.80 -9.06 -5.83
N SER A 194 -29.53 -9.51 -4.59
CA SER A 194 -29.95 -10.83 -4.09
C SER A 194 -31.32 -10.75 -3.40
N SER A 195 -31.88 -11.89 -3.04
CA SER A 195 -33.11 -11.96 -2.24
C SER A 195 -32.98 -11.38 -0.83
N LEU A 196 -31.76 -11.12 -0.37
CA LEU A 196 -31.49 -10.52 0.95
C LEU A 196 -31.64 -8.99 0.90
N GLY A 197 -31.36 -8.36 -0.25
CA GLY A 197 -31.39 -6.90 -0.40
C GLY A 197 -30.41 -6.17 0.54
N TYR A 198 -30.58 -4.86 0.68
CA TYR A 198 -29.84 -4.06 1.63
C TYR A 198 -30.12 -4.48 3.09
N ASP A 199 -29.18 -4.22 3.99
CA ASP A 199 -29.34 -4.32 5.44
C ASP A 199 -29.85 -2.99 6.01
N ASN A 200 -30.33 -2.98 7.26
CA ASN A 200 -30.84 -1.81 7.97
C ASN A 200 -30.44 -1.82 9.44
N THR A 201 -29.24 -2.29 9.74
CA THR A 201 -28.81 -2.44 11.14
C THR A 201 -27.49 -1.71 11.44
N VAL A 202 -27.31 -1.35 12.71
CA VAL A 202 -26.04 -0.94 13.30
C VAL A 202 -25.69 -1.96 14.39
N SER A 203 -24.55 -2.63 14.26
CA SER A 203 -24.03 -3.54 15.30
C SER A 203 -23.34 -2.74 16.40
N VAL A 204 -23.62 -3.06 17.66
CA VAL A 204 -22.97 -2.48 18.85
C VAL A 204 -22.03 -3.52 19.45
N ILE A 205 -20.74 -3.20 19.50
CA ILE A 205 -19.67 -4.06 20.01
C ILE A 205 -19.14 -3.46 21.30
N ASP A 206 -19.15 -4.22 22.38
CA ASP A 206 -18.51 -3.85 23.65
C ASP A 206 -17.00 -4.06 23.52
N LEU A 207 -16.22 -3.00 23.70
CA LEU A 207 -14.76 -3.03 23.53
C LEU A 207 -14.03 -3.79 24.63
N SER A 208 -14.61 -3.87 25.83
CA SER A 208 -14.01 -4.63 26.95
C SER A 208 -13.98 -6.14 26.71
N THR A 209 -14.99 -6.66 25.99
CA THR A 209 -15.11 -8.08 25.64
C THR A 209 -14.86 -8.36 24.18
N PHE A 210 -14.76 -7.33 23.37
CA PHE A 210 -14.69 -7.36 21.89
C PHE A 210 -15.74 -8.30 21.28
N SER A 211 -17.00 -8.12 21.68
CA SER A 211 -18.12 -8.95 21.22
C SER A 211 -19.37 -8.11 20.94
N GLU A 212 -20.14 -8.51 19.90
CA GLU A 212 -21.40 -7.88 19.56
C GLU A 212 -22.42 -8.12 20.68
N LYS A 213 -23.04 -7.04 21.18
CA LYS A 213 -24.02 -7.07 22.26
C LYS A 213 -25.44 -6.81 21.78
N LYS A 214 -25.59 -5.95 20.78
CA LYS A 214 -26.89 -5.49 20.30
C LYS A 214 -26.82 -5.17 18.80
N ARG A 215 -27.95 -5.25 18.13
CA ARG A 215 -28.18 -4.64 16.81
C ARG A 215 -29.30 -3.63 16.92
N ILE A 216 -29.06 -2.44 16.42
CA ILE A 216 -30.02 -1.34 16.36
C ILE A 216 -30.60 -1.31 14.96
N THR A 217 -31.94 -1.28 14.84
CA THR A 217 -32.60 -1.08 13.55
C THR A 217 -32.56 0.40 13.19
N VAL A 218 -32.09 0.71 11.99
CA VAL A 218 -31.97 2.05 11.41
C VAL A 218 -32.60 2.10 10.01
N GLY A 219 -32.39 3.18 9.28
CA GLY A 219 -32.80 3.25 7.87
C GLY A 219 -32.10 2.23 7.00
N LEU A 220 -32.65 1.99 5.81
CA LEU A 220 -32.13 1.04 4.85
C LEU A 220 -30.78 1.48 4.27
N ASN A 221 -29.83 0.53 4.07
CA ASN A 221 -28.52 0.77 3.51
C ASN A 221 -27.69 1.81 4.30
N PRO A 222 -27.47 1.60 5.61
CA PRO A 222 -26.68 2.51 6.43
C PRO A 222 -25.20 2.48 5.99
N GLY A 223 -24.62 3.66 5.82
CA GLY A 223 -23.23 3.86 5.39
C GLY A 223 -22.43 4.64 6.41
N LYS A 224 -22.09 5.91 6.10
CA LYS A 224 -21.29 6.76 7.00
C LYS A 224 -21.90 6.84 8.37
N ILE A 225 -21.07 6.62 9.39
CA ILE A 225 -21.42 6.71 10.80
C ILE A 225 -20.30 7.44 11.54
N LYS A 226 -20.65 8.36 12.47
CA LYS A 226 -19.68 9.12 13.26
C LYS A 226 -20.29 9.48 14.61
N ALA A 227 -19.48 9.44 15.66
CA ALA A 227 -19.87 9.91 16.99
C ALA A 227 -19.53 11.39 17.18
N ASP A 228 -20.40 12.12 17.88
CA ASP A 228 -20.14 13.48 18.32
C ASP A 228 -19.46 13.53 19.71
N ILE A 229 -19.16 14.73 20.16
CA ILE A 229 -18.50 14.96 21.45
C ILE A 229 -19.47 14.81 22.67
N TYR A 230 -20.78 14.64 22.43
CA TYR A 230 -21.80 14.53 23.46
C TYR A 230 -22.22 13.09 23.76
N GLY A 231 -21.68 12.12 22.98
CA GLY A 231 -22.00 10.71 23.13
C GLY A 231 -23.15 10.23 22.23
N TYR A 232 -23.52 11.02 21.23
CA TYR A 232 -24.46 10.60 20.21
C TYR A 232 -23.73 10.08 18.99
N VAL A 233 -24.32 9.08 18.33
CA VAL A 233 -23.78 8.46 17.12
C VAL A 233 -24.76 8.71 15.97
N TYR A 234 -24.28 9.37 14.94
CA TYR A 234 -25.08 9.72 13.77
C TYR A 234 -24.79 8.75 12.64
N VAL A 235 -25.85 8.24 11.98
CA VAL A 235 -25.77 7.32 10.86
C VAL A 235 -26.55 7.84 9.66
N ALA A 236 -25.90 7.85 8.50
CA ALA A 236 -26.53 8.15 7.21
C ALA A 236 -26.97 6.85 6.53
N SER A 237 -28.27 6.66 6.38
CA SER A 237 -28.88 5.55 5.67
C SER A 237 -29.33 6.01 4.28
N ARG A 238 -28.85 5.36 3.21
CA ARG A 238 -28.97 5.84 1.82
C ARG A 238 -30.28 5.45 1.14
N GLY A 239 -31.09 4.56 1.78
CA GLY A 239 -32.26 3.97 1.14
C GLY A 239 -31.90 2.96 0.05
N ASP A 240 -32.83 2.69 -0.86
CA ASP A 240 -32.66 1.73 -1.94
C ASP A 240 -32.40 2.38 -3.33
N TYR A 241 -32.22 3.69 -3.35
CA TYR A 241 -32.08 4.53 -4.56
C TYR A 241 -33.26 4.45 -5.53
N GLN A 242 -34.41 3.93 -5.09
CA GLN A 242 -35.62 3.76 -5.91
C GLN A 242 -36.87 4.26 -5.20
N SER A 243 -37.33 3.53 -4.20
CA SER A 243 -38.61 3.76 -3.49
C SER A 243 -38.46 4.21 -2.06
N THR A 244 -37.34 3.90 -1.42
CA THR A 244 -37.06 4.24 -0.04
C THR A 244 -36.01 5.35 0.02
N ASN A 245 -36.41 6.51 0.52
CA ASN A 245 -35.50 7.65 0.68
C ASN A 245 -34.45 7.37 1.76
N GLY A 246 -33.30 8.06 1.63
CA GLY A 246 -32.32 8.10 2.69
C GLY A 246 -32.83 8.89 3.90
N VAL A 247 -32.33 8.52 5.07
CA VAL A 247 -32.59 9.23 6.34
C VAL A 247 -31.28 9.39 7.12
N TRP A 248 -31.22 10.43 7.93
CA TRP A 248 -30.11 10.65 8.85
C TRP A 248 -30.61 10.48 10.29
N GLN A 249 -29.97 9.62 11.08
CA GLN A 249 -30.47 9.21 12.38
C GLN A 249 -29.44 9.40 13.47
N CYS A 250 -29.93 9.72 14.68
CA CYS A 250 -29.15 9.91 15.88
C CYS A 250 -29.41 8.75 16.85
N ILE A 251 -28.36 8.10 17.34
CA ILE A 251 -28.35 7.03 18.33
C ILE A 251 -27.73 7.58 19.61
N ASP A 252 -28.39 7.42 20.75
CA ASP A 252 -27.81 7.71 22.07
C ASP A 252 -26.90 6.53 22.49
N ALA A 253 -25.60 6.78 22.66
CA ALA A 253 -24.65 5.75 23.04
C ALA A 253 -24.80 5.27 24.52
N ASN A 254 -25.59 5.91 25.35
CA ASN A 254 -25.89 5.40 26.68
C ASN A 254 -26.96 4.33 26.67
N THR A 255 -27.96 4.46 25.80
CA THR A 255 -29.12 3.56 25.73
C THR A 255 -29.03 2.58 24.56
N ASP A 256 -28.18 2.86 23.56
CA ASP A 256 -28.10 2.16 22.28
C ASP A 256 -29.44 2.18 21.52
N GLU A 257 -30.13 3.33 21.52
CA GLU A 257 -31.43 3.48 20.87
C GLU A 257 -31.42 4.69 19.92
N VAL A 258 -32.17 4.60 18.81
CA VAL A 258 -32.41 5.73 17.92
C VAL A 258 -33.30 6.74 18.66
N VAL A 259 -32.78 7.94 18.89
CA VAL A 259 -33.48 9.03 19.62
C VAL A 259 -34.01 10.11 18.68
N ALA A 260 -33.49 10.19 17.45
CA ALA A 260 -34.00 11.12 16.45
C ALA A 260 -33.83 10.57 15.04
N THR A 261 -34.75 10.92 14.15
CA THR A 261 -34.71 10.63 12.71
C THR A 261 -35.00 11.89 11.94
N TYR A 262 -34.09 12.25 11.03
CA TYR A 262 -34.20 13.43 10.20
C TYR A 262 -34.46 12.98 8.75
N ASP A 263 -35.43 13.58 8.08
CA ASP A 263 -35.74 13.34 6.66
C ASP A 263 -34.71 14.09 5.79
N LEU A 264 -33.46 13.67 5.91
CA LEU A 264 -32.31 14.17 5.19
C LEU A 264 -31.58 13.00 4.55
N SER A 265 -31.57 12.96 3.23
CA SER A 265 -30.81 11.99 2.47
C SER A 265 -29.34 12.41 2.41
N VAL A 266 -28.57 12.06 3.44
CA VAL A 266 -27.16 12.43 3.60
C VAL A 266 -26.27 11.36 2.95
N THR A 267 -25.32 11.79 2.09
CA THR A 267 -24.31 10.89 1.51
C THR A 267 -23.10 10.75 2.45
N ASN A 268 -22.59 11.87 2.95
CA ASN A 268 -21.44 11.88 3.87
C ASN A 268 -21.51 13.15 4.74
N PHE A 269 -20.78 13.13 5.86
CA PHE A 269 -20.77 14.24 6.81
C PHE A 269 -19.54 14.22 7.71
N ASP A 270 -19.20 15.38 8.27
CA ASP A 270 -18.17 15.55 9.29
C ASP A 270 -18.57 16.63 10.32
N PHE A 271 -17.90 16.66 11.46
CA PHE A 271 -18.26 17.50 12.60
C PHE A 271 -17.17 18.49 12.99
N TYR A 272 -17.60 19.68 13.44
CA TYR A 272 -16.76 20.62 14.16
C TYR A 272 -17.55 21.26 15.32
N GLY A 273 -17.14 21.00 16.55
CA GLY A 273 -17.88 21.44 17.74
C GLY A 273 -19.33 20.96 17.70
N ASN A 274 -20.27 21.91 17.68
CA ASN A 274 -21.71 21.64 17.61
C ASN A 274 -22.27 21.54 16.18
N LEU A 275 -21.43 21.68 15.16
CA LEU A 275 -21.89 21.75 13.79
C LEU A 275 -21.54 20.44 13.05
N ALA A 276 -22.51 19.97 12.28
CA ALA A 276 -22.32 18.94 11.28
C ALA A 276 -22.41 19.56 9.89
N TYR A 277 -21.40 19.30 9.08
CA TYR A 277 -21.37 19.66 7.67
C TYR A 277 -21.78 18.43 6.88
N LEU A 278 -22.92 18.53 6.21
CA LEU A 278 -23.59 17.42 5.54
C LEU A 278 -23.59 17.67 4.02
N TYR A 279 -23.35 16.65 3.22
CA TYR A 279 -23.68 16.75 1.81
C TYR A 279 -24.51 15.57 1.32
N SER A 280 -25.28 15.82 0.27
CA SER A 280 -25.96 14.82 -0.54
C SER A 280 -25.53 14.96 -1.99
N TYR A 281 -25.46 13.84 -2.70
CA TYR A 281 -25.28 13.81 -4.13
C TYR A 281 -26.17 12.72 -4.74
N ASP A 282 -27.09 13.14 -5.60
CA ASP A 282 -27.93 12.24 -6.41
C ASP A 282 -27.27 12.03 -7.78
N ASN A 283 -26.61 10.88 -7.94
CA ASN A 283 -25.91 10.57 -9.19
C ASN A 283 -26.84 10.45 -10.41
N THR A 284 -28.12 10.18 -10.21
CA THR A 284 -29.11 10.07 -11.30
C THR A 284 -29.53 11.44 -11.80
N LYS A 285 -29.84 12.34 -10.89
CA LYS A 285 -30.26 13.71 -11.18
C LYS A 285 -29.10 14.67 -11.40
N LYS A 286 -27.88 14.29 -10.97
CA LYS A 286 -26.69 15.17 -10.90
C LYS A 286 -26.95 16.41 -10.05
N GLU A 287 -27.68 16.24 -8.96
CA GLU A 287 -28.01 17.29 -8.01
C GLU A 287 -27.26 17.05 -6.70
N SER A 288 -26.74 18.11 -6.11
CA SER A 288 -26.10 18.08 -4.81
C SER A 288 -26.58 19.21 -3.92
N TRP A 289 -26.46 19.02 -2.63
CA TRP A 289 -26.60 20.09 -1.65
C TRP A 289 -25.58 19.89 -0.51
N ILE A 290 -25.16 21.00 0.07
CA ILE A 290 -24.29 21.02 1.25
C ILE A 290 -24.97 21.90 2.30
N LYS A 291 -25.25 21.32 3.47
CA LYS A 291 -25.98 21.97 4.58
C LYS A 291 -25.16 21.95 5.85
N VAL A 292 -25.47 22.89 6.74
CA VAL A 292 -24.94 22.89 8.11
C VAL A 292 -26.07 22.61 9.08
N PHE A 293 -25.86 21.63 9.92
CA PHE A 293 -26.81 21.21 10.95
C PHE A 293 -26.21 21.44 12.33
N ASN A 294 -27.00 21.92 13.26
CA ASN A 294 -26.57 22.12 14.65
C ASN A 294 -26.97 20.89 15.49
N LEU A 295 -25.95 20.12 15.93
CA LEU A 295 -26.14 18.89 16.72
C LEU A 295 -26.87 19.09 18.02
N LYS A 296 -26.77 20.29 18.62
CA LYS A 296 -27.38 20.62 19.92
C LYS A 296 -28.85 21.03 19.80
N SER A 297 -29.19 21.81 18.76
CA SER A 297 -30.59 22.19 18.52
C SER A 297 -31.39 21.14 17.75
N GLY A 298 -30.70 20.26 17.03
CA GLY A 298 -31.33 19.25 16.16
C GLY A 298 -31.94 19.85 14.90
N GLU A 299 -31.38 20.95 14.37
CA GLU A 299 -31.96 21.69 13.24
C GLU A 299 -30.90 22.03 12.19
N VAL A 300 -31.33 22.13 10.94
CA VAL A 300 -30.54 22.72 9.85
C VAL A 300 -30.42 24.21 10.08
N VAL A 301 -29.22 24.72 10.29
CA VAL A 301 -28.97 26.16 10.54
C VAL A 301 -28.53 26.90 9.27
N GLN A 302 -28.08 26.16 8.24
CA GLN A 302 -27.78 26.69 6.90
C GLN A 302 -28.23 25.69 5.83
N ASP A 303 -29.21 26.07 5.02
CA ASP A 303 -29.68 25.24 3.89
C ASP A 303 -28.73 25.21 2.70
N SER A 304 -27.85 26.19 2.59
CA SER A 304 -26.75 26.25 1.63
C SER A 304 -25.49 26.70 2.34
N PHE A 305 -24.50 25.84 2.37
CA PHE A 305 -23.23 26.14 3.03
C PHE A 305 -22.38 27.09 2.19
N ILE A 306 -22.20 26.83 0.89
CA ILE A 306 -21.38 27.65 -0.01
C ILE A 306 -22.08 29.00 -0.26
N LYS A 307 -21.37 30.12 0.02
CA LYS A 307 -21.94 31.50 -0.02
C LYS A 307 -21.41 32.35 -1.16
N ASP A 308 -20.28 32.00 -1.76
CA ASP A 308 -19.59 32.78 -2.78
C ASP A 308 -19.85 32.33 -4.23
N GLY A 309 -20.73 31.35 -4.41
CA GLY A 309 -21.10 30.82 -5.71
C GLY A 309 -20.13 29.79 -6.28
N THR A 310 -19.17 29.29 -5.47
CA THR A 310 -18.29 28.17 -5.87
C THR A 310 -19.14 26.94 -6.22
N GLU A 311 -18.94 26.40 -7.39
CA GLU A 311 -19.60 25.17 -7.87
C GLU A 311 -18.70 23.96 -7.67
N ILE A 312 -19.26 22.87 -7.15
CA ILE A 312 -18.62 21.56 -7.02
C ILE A 312 -19.46 20.58 -7.84
N MET A 313 -18.83 19.97 -8.86
CA MET A 313 -19.55 19.14 -9.82
C MET A 313 -20.07 17.84 -9.18
N THR A 314 -19.20 17.16 -8.46
CA THR A 314 -19.50 15.85 -7.88
C THR A 314 -18.86 15.79 -6.47
N PRO A 315 -19.54 16.34 -5.45
CA PRO A 315 -19.06 16.22 -4.06
C PRO A 315 -18.86 14.74 -3.72
N TYR A 316 -17.65 14.36 -3.25
CA TYR A 316 -17.32 12.97 -3.02
C TYR A 316 -16.80 12.69 -1.60
N GLY A 317 -16.04 13.60 -1.02
CA GLY A 317 -15.61 13.57 0.38
C GLY A 317 -15.87 14.89 1.07
N ILE A 318 -16.07 14.84 2.39
CA ILE A 318 -16.13 16.00 3.28
C ILE A 318 -15.34 15.69 4.55
N ASN A 319 -14.42 16.58 4.90
CA ASN A 319 -13.63 16.50 6.11
C ASN A 319 -13.52 17.89 6.74
N VAL A 320 -13.48 17.94 8.05
CA VAL A 320 -13.29 19.19 8.77
C VAL A 320 -11.97 19.15 9.52
N ASN A 321 -11.17 20.20 9.38
CA ASN A 321 -9.94 20.36 10.14
C ASN A 321 -10.28 20.57 11.62
N PRO A 322 -9.89 19.67 12.52
CA PRO A 322 -10.24 19.76 13.93
C PRO A 322 -9.58 20.95 14.64
N ASP A 323 -8.48 21.50 14.09
CA ASP A 323 -7.72 22.58 14.72
C ASP A 323 -8.38 23.96 14.51
N ASN A 324 -8.98 24.18 13.32
CA ASN A 324 -9.47 25.52 12.94
C ASN A 324 -10.89 25.53 12.34
N GLY A 325 -11.49 24.35 12.09
CA GLY A 325 -12.83 24.23 11.53
C GLY A 325 -12.93 24.49 10.03
N ASP A 326 -11.81 24.54 9.30
CA ASP A 326 -11.83 24.62 7.84
C ASP A 326 -12.49 23.36 7.25
N VAL A 327 -13.39 23.56 6.29
CA VAL A 327 -14.19 22.49 5.68
C VAL A 327 -13.62 22.16 4.32
N TYR A 328 -13.12 20.93 4.18
CA TYR A 328 -12.63 20.40 2.91
C TYR A 328 -13.74 19.62 2.22
N ILE A 329 -13.96 19.92 0.95
CA ILE A 329 -14.88 19.18 0.10
C ILE A 329 -14.10 18.76 -1.16
N THR A 330 -14.15 17.46 -1.45
CA THR A 330 -13.50 16.94 -2.66
C THR A 330 -14.50 16.83 -3.80
N ASP A 331 -14.02 17.07 -5.02
CA ASP A 331 -14.80 16.95 -6.25
C ASP A 331 -14.22 15.79 -7.09
N ALA A 332 -14.98 14.74 -7.28
CA ALA A 332 -14.60 13.61 -8.14
C ALA A 332 -14.82 13.88 -9.64
N GLY A 333 -15.40 15.03 -9.99
CA GLY A 333 -15.67 15.40 -11.38
C GLY A 333 -16.48 14.34 -12.11
N ASN A 334 -15.86 13.69 -13.08
CA ASN A 334 -16.48 12.61 -13.86
C ASN A 334 -16.04 11.19 -13.45
N TYR A 335 -15.34 11.02 -12.35
CA TYR A 335 -14.74 9.77 -11.85
C TYR A 335 -13.65 9.15 -12.75
N VAL A 336 -13.21 9.83 -13.79
CA VAL A 336 -12.19 9.34 -14.74
C VAL A 336 -10.99 10.27 -14.81
N SER A 337 -11.24 11.58 -14.86
CA SER A 337 -10.20 12.59 -14.78
C SER A 337 -9.81 12.86 -13.32
N MET A 338 -8.69 13.53 -13.14
CA MET A 338 -8.27 14.00 -11.82
C MET A 338 -9.33 14.98 -11.28
N GLY A 339 -9.62 14.83 -10.00
CA GLY A 339 -10.53 15.69 -9.24
C GLY A 339 -9.78 16.75 -8.43
N ASP A 340 -10.54 17.51 -7.68
CA ASP A 340 -10.09 18.71 -6.99
C ASP A 340 -10.42 18.66 -5.49
N VAL A 341 -9.75 19.50 -4.69
CA VAL A 341 -10.07 19.74 -3.28
C VAL A 341 -10.35 21.22 -3.09
N TYR A 342 -11.48 21.53 -2.48
CA TYR A 342 -11.89 22.87 -2.09
C TYR A 342 -11.80 23.01 -0.58
N CYS A 343 -11.21 24.10 -0.11
CA CYS A 343 -11.16 24.47 1.31
C CYS A 343 -12.03 25.70 1.54
N PHE A 344 -13.00 25.57 2.45
CA PHE A 344 -13.88 26.68 2.85
C PHE A 344 -13.65 27.05 4.30
N SER A 345 -13.88 28.33 4.63
CA SER A 345 -14.07 28.75 6.01
C SER A 345 -15.35 28.17 6.59
N GLN A 346 -15.51 28.20 7.93
CA GLN A 346 -16.75 27.79 8.60
C GLN A 346 -17.99 28.56 8.11
N ASP A 347 -17.79 29.76 7.56
CA ASP A 347 -18.86 30.60 7.02
C ASP A 347 -19.26 30.26 5.58
N GLY A 348 -18.57 29.29 4.96
CA GLY A 348 -18.87 28.83 3.60
C GLY A 348 -18.27 29.69 2.49
N LEU A 349 -17.19 30.41 2.78
CA LEU A 349 -16.42 31.16 1.80
C LEU A 349 -15.19 30.36 1.38
N LEU A 350 -14.93 30.27 0.08
CA LEU A 350 -13.77 29.56 -0.47
C LEU A 350 -12.47 30.26 -0.02
N LYS A 351 -11.60 29.51 0.63
CA LYS A 351 -10.25 29.95 1.00
C LYS A 351 -9.26 29.67 -0.12
N TYR A 352 -9.32 28.45 -0.65
CA TYR A 352 -8.48 28.02 -1.78
C TYR A 352 -9.00 26.74 -2.41
N LYS A 353 -8.48 26.45 -3.61
CA LYS A 353 -8.68 25.22 -4.36
C LYS A 353 -7.33 24.57 -4.66
N ILE A 354 -7.22 23.27 -4.51
CA ILE A 354 -6.10 22.46 -4.99
C ILE A 354 -6.63 21.60 -6.13
N ALA A 355 -6.17 21.89 -7.35
CA ALA A 355 -6.66 21.23 -8.56
C ALA A 355 -5.85 19.98 -8.91
N ASN A 356 -6.48 19.02 -9.61
CA ASN A 356 -5.85 17.85 -10.20
C ASN A 356 -5.09 16.97 -9.19
N VAL A 357 -5.69 16.68 -8.04
CA VAL A 357 -5.04 15.96 -6.93
C VAL A 357 -4.96 14.44 -7.15
N GLY A 358 -5.75 13.88 -8.05
CA GLY A 358 -5.84 12.45 -8.38
C GLY A 358 -7.27 12.05 -8.73
N ILE A 359 -7.48 10.77 -9.08
CA ILE A 359 -8.78 10.26 -9.54
C ILE A 359 -9.66 9.96 -8.32
N SER A 360 -10.88 10.53 -8.28
CA SER A 360 -11.87 10.35 -7.22
C SER A 360 -11.29 10.61 -5.82
N PRO A 361 -10.85 11.84 -5.51
CA PRO A 361 -10.39 12.20 -4.16
C PRO A 361 -11.54 12.07 -3.17
N ASN A 362 -11.35 11.30 -2.08
CA ASN A 362 -12.42 10.96 -1.13
C ASN A 362 -12.18 11.42 0.31
N SER A 363 -10.93 11.58 0.69
CA SER A 363 -10.56 11.96 2.06
C SER A 363 -9.38 12.91 2.08
N VAL A 364 -9.41 13.87 2.99
CA VAL A 364 -8.30 14.78 3.24
C VAL A 364 -7.94 14.79 4.72
N LEU A 365 -6.64 14.93 5.00
CA LEU A 365 -6.10 14.97 6.34
C LEU A 365 -5.03 16.05 6.44
N TYR A 366 -5.28 17.07 7.25
CA TYR A 366 -4.27 18.08 7.56
C TYR A 366 -3.25 17.54 8.58
N VAL A 367 -1.96 17.77 8.31
CA VAL A 367 -0.85 17.42 9.20
C VAL A 367 0.06 18.64 9.37
N LYS A 368 0.12 19.17 10.58
CA LYS A 368 0.86 20.40 10.90
C LYS A 368 2.37 20.20 10.76
N ASP A 369 2.90 19.07 11.23
CA ASP A 369 4.35 18.78 11.30
C ASP A 369 4.77 17.86 10.16
N LEU A 370 4.86 18.37 8.93
CA LEU A 370 5.35 17.59 7.78
C LEU A 370 6.86 17.32 7.82
N ALA A 371 7.64 18.22 8.31
CA ALA A 371 9.08 18.00 8.53
C ALA A 371 9.25 17.42 9.93
N GLY A 372 8.82 16.16 10.14
CA GLY A 372 8.76 15.56 11.45
C GLY A 372 10.02 15.75 12.28
N LYS A 373 9.96 16.66 13.23
CA LYS A 373 10.56 16.31 14.51
C LYS A 373 9.72 15.14 14.99
N ALA A 374 10.25 13.93 14.87
CA ALA A 374 9.70 12.76 15.50
C ALA A 374 9.54 13.06 17.01
N THR A 375 8.34 13.50 17.40
CA THR A 375 7.97 13.68 18.81
C THR A 375 7.13 12.51 19.28
N ASP A 376 7.28 11.37 18.64
CA ASP A 376 6.87 10.12 19.23
C ASP A 376 8.10 9.24 19.37
N ASN A 377 8.45 9.04 20.63
CA ASN A 377 9.27 7.93 21.08
C ASN A 377 8.55 6.58 20.81
N VAL A 378 8.24 6.25 19.55
CA VAL A 378 8.50 4.88 19.12
C VAL A 378 10.00 4.86 19.03
N ASP A 379 10.61 4.29 20.03
CA ASP A 379 12.03 4.20 20.18
C ASP A 379 12.61 3.77 18.83
N SER A 380 13.25 4.70 18.09
CA SER A 380 13.90 4.39 16.81
C SER A 380 14.89 3.25 17.01
N THR A 381 15.33 3.05 18.27
CA THR A 381 16.15 1.92 18.70
C THR A 381 15.41 0.59 18.56
N VAL A 382 14.08 0.52 18.72
CA VAL A 382 13.29 -0.71 18.58
C VAL A 382 13.07 -1.05 17.11
N LEU A 383 12.72 -0.07 16.26
CA LEU A 383 12.59 -0.30 14.81
C LEU A 383 13.94 -0.63 14.18
N ASP A 384 15.00 0.06 14.59
CA ASP A 384 16.37 -0.24 14.16
C ASP A 384 16.85 -1.63 14.63
N ALA A 385 16.35 -2.13 15.77
CA ALA A 385 16.66 -3.46 16.24
C ALA A 385 15.84 -4.55 15.54
N LYS A 386 14.58 -4.25 15.18
CA LYS A 386 13.63 -5.19 14.63
C LYS A 386 13.84 -5.48 13.14
N TYR A 387 14.09 -4.44 12.34
CA TYR A 387 14.16 -4.57 10.87
C TYR A 387 15.60 -4.55 10.37
N LEU A 388 15.79 -5.02 9.11
CA LEU A 388 17.07 -4.94 8.42
C LEU A 388 17.69 -3.55 8.61
N TYR A 389 18.91 -3.50 9.13
CA TYR A 389 19.57 -2.26 9.52
C TYR A 389 20.62 -1.80 8.50
N HIS A 390 21.39 -2.74 7.96
CA HIS A 390 22.49 -2.43 7.04
C HIS A 390 22.64 -3.49 5.95
N VAL A 391 22.79 -3.05 4.70
CA VAL A 391 23.17 -3.92 3.57
C VAL A 391 24.68 -3.85 3.39
N LEU A 392 25.35 -4.99 3.53
CA LEU A 392 26.81 -5.10 3.44
C LEU A 392 27.28 -5.34 2.01
N ALA A 393 26.52 -6.13 1.24
CA ALA A 393 26.83 -6.41 -0.15
C ALA A 393 25.56 -6.62 -0.97
N TYR A 394 25.56 -6.13 -2.21
CA TYR A 394 24.54 -6.41 -3.23
C TYR A 394 25.25 -6.84 -4.51
N THR A 395 25.18 -8.12 -4.81
CA THR A 395 25.91 -8.77 -5.91
C THR A 395 24.92 -9.54 -6.80
N PRO A 396 24.02 -8.85 -7.52
CA PRO A 396 23.05 -9.54 -8.36
C PRO A 396 23.71 -10.29 -9.51
N ALA A 397 23.15 -11.42 -9.90
CA ALA A 397 23.45 -12.08 -11.18
C ALA A 397 22.65 -11.40 -12.31
N PRO A 398 22.98 -11.66 -13.58
CA PRO A 398 22.21 -11.10 -14.70
C PRO A 398 20.72 -11.45 -14.60
N GLY A 399 19.84 -10.45 -14.77
CA GLY A 399 18.39 -10.64 -14.59
C GLY A 399 17.55 -9.59 -15.29
N GLN A 400 16.27 -9.91 -15.58
CA GLN A 400 15.35 -8.98 -16.25
C GLN A 400 14.95 -7.80 -15.35
N PHE A 401 14.95 -7.98 -14.04
CA PHE A 401 14.62 -6.94 -13.06
C PHE A 401 15.84 -6.31 -12.39
N VAL A 402 17.04 -6.86 -12.67
CA VAL A 402 18.30 -6.28 -12.21
C VAL A 402 18.55 -4.96 -12.94
N GLY A 403 18.86 -3.90 -12.19
CA GLY A 403 18.94 -2.54 -12.73
C GLY A 403 17.60 -1.81 -12.82
N MET A 404 16.49 -2.48 -12.47
CA MET A 404 15.18 -1.87 -12.25
C MET A 404 14.88 -1.78 -10.74
N TYR A 405 15.30 -2.79 -9.96
CA TYR A 405 15.09 -2.86 -8.52
C TYR A 405 16.37 -3.28 -7.80
N PRO A 406 17.19 -2.31 -7.34
CA PRO A 406 17.10 -0.86 -7.49
C PRO A 406 17.47 -0.36 -8.89
N VAL A 407 17.01 0.86 -9.21
CA VAL A 407 17.25 1.48 -10.53
C VAL A 407 18.74 1.72 -10.77
N TYR A 408 19.26 1.18 -11.88
CA TYR A 408 20.62 1.45 -12.34
C TYR A 408 20.67 2.77 -13.11
N THR A 409 21.73 3.53 -12.88
CA THR A 409 22.09 4.69 -13.69
C THR A 409 23.53 4.53 -14.22
N ASP A 410 23.79 5.01 -15.42
CA ASP A 410 25.14 4.93 -16.01
C ASP A 410 26.19 5.52 -15.08
N GLY A 411 27.30 4.80 -14.90
CA GLY A 411 28.36 5.17 -13.97
C GLY A 411 28.14 4.73 -12.52
N ALA A 412 27.04 4.02 -12.21
CA ALA A 412 26.85 3.45 -10.89
C ALA A 412 28.00 2.48 -10.52
N THR A 413 28.40 2.54 -9.27
CA THR A 413 29.46 1.70 -8.67
C THR A 413 28.85 0.61 -7.79
N VAL A 414 29.64 -0.40 -7.42
CA VAL A 414 29.24 -1.43 -6.44
C VAL A 414 28.66 -0.78 -5.19
N GLU A 415 29.35 0.25 -4.66
CA GLU A 415 28.94 0.93 -3.43
C GLU A 415 27.65 1.74 -3.61
N SER A 416 27.47 2.44 -4.73
CA SER A 416 26.23 3.18 -4.97
C SER A 416 25.02 2.26 -5.13
N MET A 417 25.17 1.11 -5.80
CA MET A 417 24.10 0.13 -5.94
C MET A 417 23.80 -0.58 -4.62
N ARG A 418 24.82 -0.87 -3.80
CA ARG A 418 24.66 -1.36 -2.42
C ARG A 418 23.85 -0.38 -1.56
N ALA A 419 24.21 0.91 -1.61
CA ALA A 419 23.52 1.96 -0.85
C ALA A 419 22.06 2.14 -1.32
N MET A 420 21.79 1.97 -2.63
CA MET A 420 20.43 1.99 -3.15
C MET A 420 19.62 0.78 -2.68
N ALA A 421 20.20 -0.43 -2.63
CA ALA A 421 19.55 -1.61 -2.08
C ALA A 421 19.26 -1.41 -0.58
N GLU A 422 20.20 -0.84 0.19
CA GLU A 422 19.99 -0.48 1.60
C GLU A 422 18.82 0.51 1.77
N LYS A 423 18.75 1.56 0.94
CA LYS A 423 17.65 2.53 0.96
C LYS A 423 16.29 1.88 0.72
N GLN A 424 16.23 0.83 -0.11
CA GLN A 424 15.00 0.08 -0.35
C GLN A 424 14.56 -0.76 0.85
N LEU A 425 15.49 -1.34 1.63
CA LEU A 425 15.20 -2.40 2.59
C LEU A 425 15.33 -1.97 4.06
N LYS A 426 16.17 -0.98 4.38
CA LYS A 426 16.49 -0.58 5.76
C LYS A 426 15.26 -0.10 6.53
N GLY A 427 15.06 -0.67 7.71
CA GLY A 427 14.05 -0.23 8.67
C GLY A 427 12.60 -0.46 8.25
N LYS A 428 12.35 -1.29 7.23
CA LYS A 428 11.00 -1.51 6.69
C LYS A 428 10.82 -2.88 6.05
N THR A 429 9.56 -3.24 5.80
CA THR A 429 9.14 -4.31 4.89
C THR A 429 8.38 -3.67 3.71
N GLY A 430 8.49 -4.23 2.50
CA GLY A 430 7.81 -3.69 1.31
C GLY A 430 8.68 -2.77 0.45
N GLY A 431 10.02 -2.82 0.62
CA GLY A 431 10.97 -2.45 -0.43
C GLY A 431 10.93 -3.43 -1.60
N LEU A 432 11.84 -3.30 -2.57
CA LEU A 432 12.02 -4.32 -3.61
C LEU A 432 13.46 -4.28 -4.12
N VAL A 433 14.14 -5.43 -3.99
CA VAL A 433 15.49 -5.65 -4.51
C VAL A 433 15.51 -7.00 -5.22
N SER A 434 15.80 -7.00 -6.52
CA SER A 434 15.92 -8.22 -7.34
C SER A 434 17.35 -8.74 -7.31
N LEU A 435 17.52 -10.03 -7.08
CA LEU A 435 18.83 -10.69 -7.08
C LEU A 435 19.23 -11.21 -8.46
N GLY A 436 18.27 -11.30 -9.38
CA GLY A 436 18.50 -11.89 -10.70
C GLY A 436 18.62 -13.42 -10.64
N ARG A 437 19.28 -14.01 -11.62
CA ARG A 437 19.43 -15.45 -11.78
C ARG A 437 20.19 -16.10 -10.63
N TYR A 438 20.30 -17.44 -10.69
CA TYR A 438 21.04 -18.25 -9.73
C TYR A 438 22.37 -17.60 -9.32
N GLY A 439 22.56 -17.49 -8.00
CA GLY A 439 23.76 -16.96 -7.38
C GLY A 439 23.81 -15.44 -7.24
N GLY A 440 22.84 -14.71 -7.78
CA GLY A 440 22.69 -13.30 -7.42
C GLY A 440 22.33 -13.16 -5.95
N SER A 441 23.00 -12.27 -5.20
CA SER A 441 22.96 -12.29 -3.75
C SER A 441 22.86 -10.91 -3.11
N LEU A 442 22.32 -10.90 -1.87
CA LEU A 442 22.29 -9.78 -0.94
C LEU A 442 22.79 -10.23 0.42
N THR A 443 23.73 -9.48 1.01
CA THR A 443 24.20 -9.68 2.38
C THR A 443 23.79 -8.51 3.24
N PHE A 444 23.21 -8.77 4.40
CA PHE A 444 22.72 -7.74 5.31
C PHE A 444 22.90 -8.14 6.79
N ALA A 445 22.69 -7.16 7.67
CA ALA A 445 22.71 -7.33 9.11
C ALA A 445 21.53 -6.60 9.77
N PHE A 446 21.10 -7.10 10.92
CA PHE A 446 20.31 -6.36 11.88
C PHE A 446 21.20 -5.48 12.77
N LYS A 447 20.63 -4.56 13.53
CA LYS A 447 21.37 -3.70 14.44
C LYS A 447 22.03 -4.50 15.56
N ASN A 448 21.33 -5.51 16.06
CA ASN A 448 21.77 -6.45 17.08
C ASN A 448 21.93 -7.84 16.46
N ALA A 449 22.76 -8.69 17.10
CA ALA A 449 22.81 -10.10 16.74
C ALA A 449 21.44 -10.75 16.87
N VAL A 450 21.07 -11.58 15.91
CA VAL A 450 19.87 -12.43 16.00
C VAL A 450 20.19 -13.58 16.94
N GLN A 451 19.43 -13.71 18.03
CA GLN A 451 19.59 -14.78 18.99
C GLN A 451 18.90 -16.05 18.50
N ASN A 452 19.52 -17.21 18.70
CA ASN A 452 18.89 -18.50 18.47
C ASN A 452 17.97 -18.82 19.66
N VAL A 453 16.66 -18.91 19.40
CA VAL A 453 15.65 -19.19 20.41
C VAL A 453 15.05 -20.57 20.15
N ALA A 454 15.32 -21.51 21.04
CA ALA A 454 14.93 -22.90 20.89
C ALA A 454 13.44 -23.09 20.53
N ASN A 455 13.15 -23.89 19.50
CA ASN A 455 11.82 -24.21 18.97
C ASN A 455 11.04 -23.01 18.46
N SER A 456 11.71 -21.97 17.96
CA SER A 456 11.11 -20.78 17.40
C SER A 456 11.81 -20.40 16.11
N ASN A 457 11.13 -19.73 15.18
CA ASN A 457 11.82 -19.00 14.15
C ASN A 457 12.50 -17.77 14.75
N ASP A 458 13.73 -17.48 14.35
CA ASP A 458 14.54 -16.38 14.90
C ASP A 458 14.44 -15.11 14.08
N PHE A 459 14.26 -15.25 12.80
CA PHE A 459 14.09 -14.11 11.88
C PHE A 459 13.20 -14.46 10.70
N LYS A 460 12.81 -13.45 9.96
CA LYS A 460 12.00 -13.57 8.74
C LYS A 460 12.59 -12.72 7.63
N ILE A 461 12.57 -13.24 6.41
CA ILE A 461 12.93 -12.47 5.21
C ILE A 461 11.71 -12.45 4.30
N TYR A 462 11.34 -11.26 3.88
CA TYR A 462 10.16 -11.00 3.06
C TYR A 462 10.53 -10.97 1.58
N GLY A 463 9.76 -11.65 0.75
CA GLY A 463 9.81 -11.63 -0.69
C GLY A 463 8.55 -11.02 -1.31
N ASN A 464 8.23 -11.38 -2.55
CA ASN A 464 7.00 -10.99 -3.21
C ASN A 464 6.18 -12.19 -3.72
N ALA A 465 6.52 -13.40 -3.24
CA ALA A 465 5.86 -14.64 -3.64
C ALA A 465 4.35 -14.65 -3.35
N PHE A 466 3.60 -15.23 -4.27
CA PHE A 466 2.18 -15.51 -4.13
C PHE A 466 1.85 -16.87 -4.77
N THR A 467 0.60 -17.30 -4.73
CA THR A 467 0.20 -18.61 -5.27
C THR A 467 0.64 -18.80 -6.71
N ASN A 468 1.40 -19.85 -7.00
CA ASN A 468 2.00 -20.20 -8.31
C ASN A 468 2.98 -19.15 -8.86
N ALA A 469 3.57 -18.34 -8.00
CA ALA A 469 4.60 -17.36 -8.34
C ALA A 469 5.66 -17.33 -7.22
N SER A 470 6.45 -18.42 -7.12
CA SER A 470 7.51 -18.64 -6.12
C SER A 470 8.86 -18.67 -6.80
N GLU A 471 9.84 -17.94 -6.28
CA GLU A 471 11.18 -17.79 -6.82
C GLU A 471 12.25 -18.05 -5.74
N PRO A 472 12.42 -19.32 -5.32
CA PRO A 472 13.08 -19.67 -4.07
C PRO A 472 14.52 -19.19 -3.95
N GLY A 473 14.82 -18.43 -2.90
CA GLY A 473 16.15 -18.01 -2.46
C GLY A 473 16.65 -18.82 -1.26
N ILE A 474 17.92 -19.14 -1.29
CA ILE A 474 18.63 -19.86 -0.21
C ILE A 474 19.22 -18.85 0.78
N VAL A 475 19.22 -19.23 2.05
CA VAL A 475 19.73 -18.39 3.15
C VAL A 475 21.00 -19.00 3.73
N GLU A 476 22.02 -18.17 3.86
CA GLU A 476 23.24 -18.46 4.62
C GLU A 476 23.36 -17.47 5.78
N VAL A 477 23.91 -17.93 6.89
CA VAL A 477 24.12 -17.14 8.10
C VAL A 477 25.57 -17.17 8.54
N SER A 478 26.02 -16.12 9.24
CA SER A 478 27.38 -16.04 9.75
C SER A 478 27.44 -15.29 11.06
N VAL A 479 28.37 -15.71 11.93
CA VAL A 479 28.69 -15.03 13.20
C VAL A 479 29.73 -13.91 12.97
N ASP A 480 30.72 -14.13 12.12
CA ASP A 480 31.90 -13.28 11.94
C ASP A 480 31.98 -12.58 10.59
N GLY A 481 31.15 -12.99 9.60
CA GLY A 481 31.16 -12.51 8.23
C GLY A 481 32.15 -13.25 7.31
N ASP A 482 32.97 -14.11 7.85
CA ASP A 482 33.98 -14.88 7.13
C ASP A 482 33.53 -16.33 6.88
N ILE A 483 33.00 -17.01 7.90
CA ILE A 483 32.49 -18.37 7.83
C ILE A 483 30.98 -18.32 7.67
N TRP A 484 30.47 -18.97 6.61
CA TRP A 484 29.06 -18.99 6.25
C TRP A 484 28.48 -20.40 6.34
N TYR A 485 27.29 -20.49 6.89
CA TYR A 485 26.53 -21.72 7.10
C TYR A 485 25.19 -21.63 6.39
N GLU A 486 24.87 -22.60 5.54
CA GLU A 486 23.57 -22.65 4.87
C GLU A 486 22.51 -23.09 5.86
N LEU A 487 21.34 -22.46 5.85
CA LEU A 487 20.15 -22.97 6.54
C LEU A 487 19.50 -24.05 5.69
N ALA A 488 19.56 -25.30 6.15
CA ALA A 488 19.05 -26.45 5.41
C ALA A 488 17.52 -26.44 5.33
N GLY A 489 16.96 -25.93 4.23
CA GLY A 489 15.53 -25.99 3.95
C GLY A 489 15.05 -27.38 3.51
N SER A 490 13.76 -27.51 3.20
CA SER A 490 13.07 -28.79 2.89
C SER A 490 13.71 -29.59 1.74
N GLU A 491 14.40 -28.91 0.83
CA GLU A 491 15.05 -29.54 -0.33
C GLU A 491 16.52 -29.89 -0.13
N TYR A 492 17.13 -29.43 0.99
CA TYR A 492 18.58 -29.47 1.19
C TYR A 492 19.18 -30.87 1.04
N TYR A 493 18.54 -31.90 1.60
CA TYR A 493 19.03 -33.29 1.59
C TYR A 493 18.45 -34.15 0.43
N LYS A 494 17.63 -33.55 -0.46
CA LYS A 494 17.08 -34.28 -1.61
C LYS A 494 18.16 -34.53 -2.68
N THR A 495 18.12 -35.69 -3.31
CA THR A 495 19.05 -36.07 -4.38
C THR A 495 18.92 -35.21 -5.64
N SER A 496 17.84 -34.47 -5.78
CA SER A 496 17.62 -33.49 -6.86
C SER A 496 18.36 -32.17 -6.64
N THR A 497 18.86 -31.92 -5.44
CA THR A 497 19.62 -30.71 -5.07
C THR A 497 21.11 -30.93 -5.36
N THR A 498 21.74 -30.00 -6.04
CA THR A 498 23.16 -30.05 -6.39
C THR A 498 23.96 -29.17 -5.45
N LYS A 499 24.87 -29.77 -4.68
CA LYS A 499 25.81 -29.03 -3.82
C LYS A 499 27.02 -28.55 -4.61
N HIS A 500 27.63 -27.45 -4.15
CA HIS A 500 28.83 -26.86 -4.75
C HIS A 500 28.69 -26.57 -6.25
N TYR A 501 27.45 -26.26 -6.70
CA TYR A 501 27.23 -25.84 -8.08
C TYR A 501 27.82 -24.46 -8.28
N ARG A 502 28.70 -24.34 -9.29
CA ARG A 502 29.41 -23.10 -9.62
C ARG A 502 29.03 -22.62 -11.01
N ILE A 503 28.69 -21.36 -11.13
CA ILE A 503 28.41 -20.68 -12.39
C ILE A 503 29.22 -19.38 -12.50
N CYS A 504 29.56 -19.01 -13.72
CA CYS A 504 30.22 -17.75 -14.06
C CYS A 504 29.48 -17.11 -15.23
N TYR A 505 28.97 -15.90 -15.03
CA TYR A 505 28.36 -15.06 -16.07
C TYR A 505 29.40 -14.05 -16.55
N TYR A 506 29.52 -13.86 -17.86
CA TYR A 506 30.51 -12.97 -18.43
C TYR A 506 29.86 -11.72 -19.00
N ARG A 507 30.51 -10.59 -18.78
CA ARG A 507 30.08 -9.30 -19.31
C ARG A 507 30.07 -9.35 -20.84
N PRO A 508 28.94 -9.01 -21.51
CA PRO A 508 28.89 -8.89 -22.95
C PRO A 508 29.65 -7.64 -23.42
N SER A 509 30.14 -7.66 -24.67
CA SER A 509 30.83 -6.51 -25.28
C SER A 509 29.95 -5.28 -25.39
N PHE A 510 28.66 -5.50 -25.62
CA PHE A 510 27.59 -4.49 -25.54
C PHE A 510 26.54 -4.96 -24.55
N LEU A 511 26.05 -4.07 -23.68
CA LEU A 511 25.07 -4.40 -22.63
C LEU A 511 23.72 -4.91 -23.19
N ALA A 512 23.43 -4.62 -24.45
CA ALA A 512 22.24 -5.14 -25.15
C ALA A 512 22.40 -6.56 -25.68
N ASP A 513 23.61 -7.15 -25.63
CA ASP A 513 23.88 -8.50 -26.11
C ASP A 513 23.47 -9.53 -25.04
N SER A 514 23.29 -10.77 -25.50
CA SER A 514 23.06 -11.89 -24.59
C SER A 514 24.29 -12.16 -23.72
N VAL A 515 24.02 -12.37 -22.42
CA VAL A 515 25.05 -12.69 -21.43
C VAL A 515 25.45 -14.16 -21.55
N SER A 516 26.73 -14.44 -21.77
CA SER A 516 27.24 -15.82 -21.79
C SER A 516 27.52 -16.32 -20.38
N TYR A 517 27.38 -17.63 -20.17
CA TYR A 517 27.75 -18.27 -18.90
C TYR A 517 28.45 -19.60 -19.09
N ARG A 518 29.22 -20.02 -18.08
CA ARG A 518 29.77 -21.38 -17.94
C ARG A 518 29.54 -21.88 -16.51
N ASP A 519 29.34 -23.19 -16.39
CA ASP A 519 29.23 -23.84 -15.09
C ASP A 519 30.24 -24.99 -14.90
N ASN A 520 30.31 -25.49 -13.66
CA ASN A 520 31.21 -26.60 -13.29
C ASN A 520 30.70 -27.99 -13.74
N GLN A 521 29.53 -28.07 -14.38
CA GLN A 521 29.02 -29.27 -15.03
C GLN A 521 29.37 -29.31 -16.53
N GLY A 522 30.17 -28.34 -16.98
CA GLY A 522 30.63 -28.24 -18.37
C GLY A 522 29.63 -27.60 -19.33
N ARG A 523 28.52 -27.04 -18.82
CA ARG A 523 27.54 -26.34 -19.65
C ARG A 523 28.03 -24.94 -20.00
N PHE A 524 27.82 -24.56 -21.25
CA PHE A 524 28.00 -23.20 -21.76
C PHE A 524 26.71 -22.76 -22.45
N GLY A 525 26.31 -21.54 -22.26
CA GLY A 525 25.07 -21.01 -22.84
C GLY A 525 25.01 -19.49 -22.81
N PHE A 526 23.85 -18.99 -23.25
CA PHE A 526 23.54 -17.57 -23.30
C PHE A 526 22.19 -17.32 -22.63
N VAL A 527 22.06 -16.17 -21.98
CA VAL A 527 20.81 -15.68 -21.38
C VAL A 527 20.55 -14.25 -21.83
N ASN A 528 19.30 -13.96 -22.19
CA ASN A 528 18.87 -12.60 -22.47
C ASN A 528 18.46 -11.96 -21.13
N ALA A 529 19.36 -11.18 -20.57
CA ALA A 529 19.16 -10.54 -19.28
C ALA A 529 20.05 -9.30 -19.17
N PHE A 530 19.65 -8.34 -18.34
CA PHE A 530 20.50 -7.20 -18.01
C PHE A 530 21.74 -7.70 -17.24
N TYR A 531 22.94 -7.32 -17.70
CA TYR A 531 24.18 -7.61 -16.99
C TYR A 531 24.50 -6.49 -15.98
N PRO A 532 24.77 -6.81 -14.70
CA PRO A 532 25.11 -5.81 -13.69
C PRO A 532 26.55 -5.28 -13.90
N ALA A 533 26.71 -4.35 -14.83
CA ALA A 533 28.00 -3.87 -15.31
C ALA A 533 28.91 -3.28 -14.21
N TRP A 534 28.35 -2.84 -13.09
CA TRP A 534 29.10 -2.38 -11.92
C TRP A 534 29.85 -3.52 -11.18
N GLN A 535 29.52 -4.80 -11.45
CA GLN A 535 30.20 -5.96 -10.87
C GLN A 535 31.52 -6.31 -11.57
N GLY A 536 31.88 -5.59 -12.65
CA GLY A 536 33.08 -5.85 -13.45
C GLY A 536 32.83 -6.83 -14.61
N ASP A 537 33.85 -7.62 -14.97
CA ASP A 537 33.84 -8.42 -16.19
C ASP A 537 33.16 -9.79 -16.04
N SER A 538 32.92 -10.23 -14.82
CA SER A 538 32.18 -11.47 -14.55
C SER A 538 31.53 -11.48 -13.19
N VAL A 539 30.40 -12.19 -13.09
CA VAL A 539 29.72 -12.51 -11.82
C VAL A 539 29.85 -14.02 -11.60
N VAL A 540 30.44 -14.40 -10.48
CA VAL A 540 30.72 -15.81 -10.14
C VAL A 540 30.05 -16.16 -8.82
N TRP A 541 29.36 -17.31 -8.80
CA TRP A 541 28.79 -17.86 -7.58
C TRP A 541 29.05 -19.35 -7.44
N THR A 542 29.21 -19.80 -6.20
CA THR A 542 29.27 -21.23 -5.85
C THR A 542 28.39 -21.45 -4.62
N GLY A 543 27.43 -22.37 -4.72
CA GLY A 543 26.48 -22.66 -3.63
C GLY A 543 25.62 -23.89 -3.95
N THR A 544 24.52 -24.03 -3.26
CA THR A 544 23.52 -25.06 -3.50
C THR A 544 22.60 -24.64 -4.63
N LEU A 545 22.37 -25.52 -5.61
CA LEU A 545 21.40 -25.34 -6.68
C LEU A 545 20.20 -26.25 -6.44
N LEU A 546 19.03 -25.67 -6.31
CA LEU A 546 17.75 -26.38 -6.18
C LEU A 546 17.28 -26.93 -7.52
N ALA A 547 16.47 -27.96 -7.48
CA ALA A 547 15.78 -28.47 -8.66
C ALA A 547 14.86 -27.39 -9.27
N PRO A 548 14.59 -27.45 -10.59
CA PRO A 548 13.61 -26.58 -11.23
C PRO A 548 12.24 -26.64 -10.56
N THR A 549 11.66 -25.49 -10.24
CA THR A 549 10.36 -25.35 -9.55
C THR A 549 9.22 -24.92 -10.47
N ALA A 550 9.53 -24.38 -11.65
CA ALA A 550 8.52 -23.95 -12.61
C ALA A 550 8.15 -25.07 -13.57
N THR A 551 6.86 -25.30 -13.77
CA THR A 551 6.30 -26.25 -14.74
C THR A 551 5.27 -25.59 -15.65
N GLN A 552 5.10 -26.14 -16.86
CA GLN A 552 4.07 -25.66 -17.77
C GLN A 552 2.82 -26.52 -17.65
N ASN A 553 1.68 -25.90 -17.37
CA ASN A 553 0.40 -26.62 -17.26
C ASN A 553 -0.17 -27.01 -18.64
N ALA A 554 -1.26 -27.77 -18.66
CA ALA A 554 -1.88 -28.29 -19.88
C ALA A 554 -2.37 -27.20 -20.87
N THR A 555 -2.54 -25.97 -20.43
CA THR A 555 -2.94 -24.82 -21.26
C THR A 555 -1.75 -24.00 -21.76
N GLY A 556 -0.52 -24.41 -21.41
CA GLY A 556 0.69 -23.74 -21.82
C GLY A 556 1.14 -22.58 -20.93
N TYR A 557 0.46 -22.34 -19.79
CA TYR A 557 0.88 -21.35 -18.79
C TYR A 557 1.93 -21.94 -17.86
N TRP A 558 2.89 -21.11 -17.47
CA TRP A 558 3.90 -21.47 -16.48
C TRP A 558 3.36 -21.24 -15.07
N GLU A 559 3.60 -22.19 -14.18
CA GLU A 559 3.31 -22.13 -12.76
C GLU A 559 4.62 -22.31 -11.99
N LEU A 560 4.92 -21.39 -11.09
CA LEU A 560 6.14 -21.38 -10.29
C LEU A 560 5.77 -21.90 -8.90
N HIS A 561 6.07 -23.18 -8.65
CA HIS A 561 5.65 -23.86 -7.43
C HIS A 561 6.53 -23.53 -6.24
N GLY A 562 5.91 -23.24 -5.10
CA GLY A 562 6.61 -23.09 -3.83
C GLY A 562 7.13 -24.42 -3.29
N LEU A 563 8.22 -24.35 -2.54
CA LEU A 563 8.79 -25.42 -1.74
C LEU A 563 8.18 -25.40 -0.33
N ASP A 564 8.42 -26.45 0.49
CA ASP A 564 7.71 -26.56 1.78
C ASP A 564 8.15 -25.46 2.78
N TRP A 565 9.43 -25.34 3.12
CA TRP A 565 9.96 -24.38 4.10
C TRP A 565 11.46 -24.12 3.91
N GLY A 566 11.96 -23.02 4.50
CA GLY A 566 13.38 -22.70 4.56
C GLY A 566 13.94 -21.94 3.34
N TYR A 567 13.07 -21.24 2.59
CA TYR A 567 13.46 -20.46 1.41
C TYR A 567 12.78 -19.10 1.41
N VAL A 568 13.51 -18.07 0.98
CA VAL A 568 13.01 -16.72 0.76
C VAL A 568 12.20 -16.69 -0.54
N ASP A 569 11.22 -15.80 -0.65
CA ASP A 569 10.42 -15.58 -1.86
C ASP A 569 9.76 -16.85 -2.40
N ASN A 570 9.39 -17.71 -1.49
CA ASN A 570 8.93 -19.08 -1.76
C ASN A 570 7.46 -19.28 -1.41
N LEU A 571 7.07 -18.93 -0.20
CA LEU A 571 5.69 -18.97 0.27
C LEU A 571 5.19 -17.55 0.52
N SER A 572 3.89 -17.34 0.38
CA SER A 572 3.32 -16.04 0.76
C SER A 572 3.70 -15.70 2.21
N GLU A 573 4.11 -14.48 2.45
CA GLU A 573 4.54 -13.94 3.75
C GLU A 573 3.54 -14.15 4.90
N LYS A 574 2.34 -14.61 4.59
CA LYS A 574 1.25 -14.88 5.54
C LYS A 574 1.39 -16.22 6.28
N PHE A 575 2.33 -17.07 5.85
CA PHE A 575 2.54 -18.38 6.47
C PHE A 575 3.65 -18.32 7.52
N ASP A 576 3.45 -18.96 8.67
CA ASP A 576 4.47 -19.09 9.71
C ASP A 576 5.73 -19.82 9.18
N SER A 577 5.53 -20.71 8.19
CA SER A 577 6.61 -21.42 7.50
C SER A 577 7.53 -20.54 6.63
N SER A 578 7.30 -19.23 6.54
CA SER A 578 8.19 -18.27 5.89
C SER A 578 9.26 -17.66 6.83
N GLY A 579 9.31 -18.07 8.10
CA GLY A 579 10.38 -17.74 9.04
C GLY A 579 11.57 -18.68 8.94
N PHE A 580 12.68 -18.28 9.56
CA PHE A 580 13.95 -19.02 9.57
C PHE A 580 14.40 -19.28 11.01
N ASP A 581 14.88 -20.49 11.26
CA ASP A 581 15.41 -20.97 12.51
C ASP A 581 16.92 -21.20 12.34
N ILE A 582 17.73 -20.61 13.20
CA ILE A 582 19.21 -20.73 13.18
C ILE A 582 19.64 -22.18 13.42
N ASP A 583 18.84 -23.00 14.11
CA ASP A 583 19.11 -24.42 14.32
C ASP A 583 19.11 -25.25 13.01
N TRP A 584 18.67 -24.69 11.89
CA TRP A 584 18.80 -25.33 10.57
C TRP A 584 20.21 -25.20 9.95
N ALA A 585 21.14 -24.52 10.64
CA ALA A 585 22.48 -24.29 10.12
C ALA A 585 23.26 -25.59 9.94
N VAL A 586 23.93 -25.70 8.80
CA VAL A 586 24.81 -26.82 8.45
C VAL A 586 26.19 -26.34 8.01
N ASP A 587 27.21 -27.17 8.25
CA ASP A 587 28.55 -26.92 7.75
C ASP A 587 28.71 -27.27 6.25
N GLY A 588 29.93 -27.11 5.70
CA GLY A 588 30.22 -27.39 4.29
C GLY A 588 30.04 -28.85 3.88
N ASP A 589 30.00 -29.79 4.82
CA ASP A 589 29.74 -31.21 4.63
C ASP A 589 28.26 -31.58 4.81
N GLY A 590 27.42 -30.59 5.19
CA GLY A 590 26.00 -30.75 5.44
C GLY A 590 25.67 -31.34 6.81
N CYS A 591 26.59 -31.27 7.76
CA CYS A 591 26.35 -31.69 9.14
C CYS A 591 25.74 -30.54 9.94
N PRO A 592 24.65 -30.79 10.73
CA PRO A 592 24.07 -29.76 11.58
C PRO A 592 25.09 -29.19 12.56
N ILE A 593 25.08 -27.88 12.76
CA ILE A 593 25.87 -27.15 13.73
C ILE A 593 24.96 -26.28 14.61
N HIS A 594 25.44 -26.00 15.83
CA HIS A 594 24.74 -25.09 16.72
C HIS A 594 25.44 -23.72 16.75
N LEU A 595 24.65 -22.66 16.54
CA LEU A 595 25.07 -21.27 16.66
C LEU A 595 24.17 -20.59 17.71
N ASP A 596 24.75 -20.00 18.74
CA ASP A 596 24.00 -19.27 19.78
C ASP A 596 23.34 -17.99 19.23
N SER A 597 23.98 -17.37 18.25
CA SER A 597 23.50 -16.17 17.58
C SER A 597 24.22 -15.95 16.24
N ILE A 598 23.66 -15.07 15.40
CA ILE A 598 24.28 -14.66 14.13
C ILE A 598 24.29 -13.14 14.01
N ASN A 599 25.29 -12.60 13.28
CA ASN A 599 25.39 -11.18 12.98
C ASN A 599 25.06 -10.85 11.51
N PHE A 600 25.26 -11.82 10.61
CA PHE A 600 25.14 -11.59 9.18
C PHE A 600 24.25 -12.64 8.53
N ILE A 601 23.49 -12.18 7.54
CA ILE A 601 22.59 -13.01 6.74
C ILE A 601 22.87 -12.75 5.27
N ARG A 602 22.97 -13.80 4.47
CA ARG A 602 23.09 -13.73 3.03
C ARG A 602 21.98 -14.52 2.38
N VAL A 603 21.35 -13.92 1.37
CA VAL A 603 20.35 -14.58 0.52
C VAL A 603 20.88 -14.63 -0.90
N TYR A 604 20.69 -15.75 -1.58
CA TYR A 604 20.96 -15.84 -3.01
C TYR A 604 19.87 -16.62 -3.73
N THR A 605 19.63 -16.30 -5.01
CA THR A 605 18.68 -17.04 -5.84
C THR A 605 19.10 -18.50 -5.97
N GLY A 606 18.24 -19.42 -5.49
CA GLY A 606 18.55 -20.84 -5.35
C GLY A 606 18.28 -21.69 -6.60
N VAL A 607 17.56 -21.19 -7.60
CA VAL A 607 17.17 -21.90 -8.82
C VAL A 607 17.81 -21.30 -10.07
N ASN A 608 18.08 -22.14 -11.08
CA ASN A 608 18.58 -21.70 -12.40
C ASN A 608 17.61 -22.17 -13.48
N GLN A 609 16.49 -21.48 -13.61
CA GLN A 609 15.42 -21.84 -14.53
C GLN A 609 14.88 -20.61 -15.27
N ASN A 610 14.33 -20.86 -16.47
CA ASN A 610 13.55 -19.89 -17.23
C ASN A 610 12.14 -20.45 -17.47
N ALA A 611 11.13 -19.62 -17.18
CA ALA A 611 9.71 -19.96 -17.29
C ALA A 611 9.08 -19.31 -18.55
N GLY A 612 9.76 -19.40 -19.68
CA GLY A 612 9.27 -18.92 -20.97
C GLY A 612 9.02 -17.42 -20.99
N LYS A 613 7.77 -16.98 -21.16
CA LYS A 613 7.41 -15.56 -21.23
C LYS A 613 7.48 -14.84 -19.87
N ILE A 614 7.45 -15.57 -18.77
CA ILE A 614 7.62 -14.99 -17.42
C ILE A 614 9.07 -14.51 -17.25
N GLY A 615 10.04 -15.21 -17.87
CA GLY A 615 11.45 -14.90 -17.77
C GLY A 615 12.22 -15.88 -16.89
N GLU A 616 13.33 -15.42 -16.32
CA GLU A 616 14.06 -16.20 -15.31
C GLU A 616 13.35 -16.16 -13.97
N LEU A 617 13.62 -17.19 -13.14
CA LEU A 617 13.30 -17.15 -11.72
C LEU A 617 14.38 -16.33 -11.02
N SER A 618 13.95 -15.27 -10.35
CA SER A 618 14.78 -14.26 -9.70
C SER A 618 14.22 -14.00 -8.30
N THR A 619 14.98 -14.34 -7.27
CA THR A 619 14.54 -14.06 -5.90
C THR A 619 14.49 -12.57 -5.65
N GLU A 620 13.36 -12.07 -5.16
CA GLU A 620 13.16 -10.70 -4.73
C GLU A 620 13.13 -10.62 -3.20
N ILE A 621 13.76 -9.55 -2.67
CA ILE A 621 13.74 -9.23 -1.23
C ILE A 621 13.00 -7.93 -1.04
N THR A 622 12.01 -7.94 -0.14
CA THR A 622 11.21 -6.76 0.20
C THR A 622 11.49 -6.23 1.61
N GLY A 623 12.22 -6.98 2.42
CA GLY A 623 12.64 -6.61 3.78
C GLY A 623 13.07 -7.81 4.61
N ALA A 624 13.48 -7.57 5.86
CA ALA A 624 13.74 -8.62 6.84
C ALA A 624 13.42 -8.14 8.26
N GLU A 625 13.10 -9.08 9.14
CA GLU A 625 12.67 -8.85 10.52
C GLU A 625 13.40 -9.82 11.48
N ASN A 626 14.02 -9.27 12.53
CA ASN A 626 14.46 -10.03 13.70
C ASN A 626 13.23 -10.28 14.59
N LEU A 627 12.90 -11.51 14.87
CA LEU A 627 11.71 -11.87 15.65
C LEU A 627 11.95 -11.77 17.16
N HIS A 628 13.22 -11.67 17.59
CA HIS A 628 13.66 -11.52 18.97
C HIS A 628 14.63 -10.34 19.12
N PRO A 629 14.24 -9.09 18.78
CA PRO A 629 15.12 -7.92 18.67
C PRO A 629 15.66 -7.41 20.01
#